data_5b14164187a89a554fc6328080505953
#
_entry.id   5b14164187a89a554fc6328080505953
#
_cell.length_a   1.000
_cell.length_b   1.000
_cell.length_c   1.000
_cell.angle_alpha   90.00
_cell.angle_beta   90.00
_cell.angle_gamma   90.00
#
_symmetry.space_group_name_H-M   'P 1'
#
loop_
_entity.id
_entity.type
_entity.pdbx_description
1 polymer ?
#
loop_
_entity_poly.entity_id
_entity_poly.type
_entity_poly.pdbx_seq_one_letter_code
_entity_poly.pdbx_strand_id
1 'polypeptide(L)'
;SKLSSEAQTSMNAIEARGLVKRFDGFAAVDGVDLNVPEGSIYGILGPNGAGKTTMLRTLLGIIDPDEGVRTLLGSDRPLTQSRNVGYLPEERGLYQSMRAVDTIAFMGALRGMPLKAGAEKGRALLEEAGLGYAADRQIRQLSKGMAQTVQLMGTIVHDPKLIVLDEPFSGLDALNQAKLERMIRAQAERGVTVIFSTHVIAHAERLCERIA
;
A
#
# COMPACT_ATOMS: atom_id res chain seq x y z
N SER A 1 6.19 -21.04 40.86
CA SER A 1 5.87 -21.11 39.42
C SER A 1 5.79 -19.68 38.88
N LYS A 2 6.88 -19.19 38.29
CA LYS A 2 6.97 -17.90 37.65
C LYS A 2 6.45 -18.08 36.22
N LEU A 3 5.28 -17.56 35.92
CA LEU A 3 4.82 -17.33 34.57
C LEU A 3 5.51 -16.04 34.05
N SER A 4 6.58 -16.24 33.29
CA SER A 4 7.17 -15.18 32.50
C SER A 4 6.22 -14.86 31.38
N SER A 5 5.50 -13.74 31.45
CA SER A 5 4.90 -13.13 30.30
C SER A 5 6.03 -12.52 29.47
N GLU A 6 6.54 -13.27 28.52
CA GLU A 6 7.31 -12.70 27.43
C GLU A 6 6.36 -11.78 26.65
N ALA A 7 6.42 -10.49 26.94
CA ALA A 7 5.88 -9.47 26.04
C ALA A 7 6.65 -9.64 24.72
N GLN A 8 6.02 -10.28 23.72
CA GLN A 8 6.48 -10.22 22.35
C GLN A 8 6.54 -8.74 21.98
N THR A 9 7.74 -8.20 21.94
CA THR A 9 7.98 -6.85 21.42
C THR A 9 7.68 -6.93 19.92
N SER A 10 6.44 -6.65 19.57
CA SER A 10 6.02 -6.57 18.17
C SER A 10 6.91 -5.52 17.49
N MET A 11 7.72 -5.95 16.51
CA MET A 11 8.52 -5.04 15.73
C MET A 11 7.59 -4.14 14.90
N ASN A 12 7.96 -2.88 14.75
CA ASN A 12 7.19 -1.95 13.93
C ASN A 12 7.73 -1.94 12.50
N ALA A 13 6.83 -2.05 11.54
CA ALA A 13 7.16 -1.89 10.13
C ALA A 13 7.41 -0.42 9.78
N ILE A 14 6.72 0.50 10.48
CA ILE A 14 6.95 1.95 10.35
C ILE A 14 6.97 2.55 11.76
N GLU A 15 7.93 3.44 12.00
CA GLU A 15 7.95 4.32 13.16
C GLU A 15 8.19 5.75 12.69
N ALA A 16 7.46 6.70 13.27
CA ALA A 16 7.68 8.13 13.07
C ALA A 16 7.53 8.88 14.38
N ARG A 17 8.34 9.91 14.58
CA ARG A 17 8.33 10.77 15.77
C ARG A 17 8.45 12.22 15.37
N GLY A 18 7.46 13.05 15.79
CA GLY A 18 7.45 14.48 15.56
C GLY A 18 7.53 14.86 14.08
N LEU A 19 6.95 14.05 13.19
CA LEU A 19 7.10 14.22 11.74
C LEU A 19 6.40 15.49 11.28
N VAL A 20 7.14 16.36 10.60
CA VAL A 20 6.62 17.64 10.07
C VAL A 20 6.98 17.77 8.59
N LYS A 21 6.00 18.18 7.79
CA LYS A 21 6.22 18.60 6.40
C LYS A 21 5.41 19.83 6.06
N ARG A 22 6.09 20.88 5.60
CA ARG A 22 5.50 22.17 5.21
C ARG A 22 5.66 22.40 3.71
N PHE A 23 4.68 23.08 3.14
CA PHE A 23 4.72 23.62 1.78
C PHE A 23 4.23 25.05 1.84
N ASP A 24 5.02 26.00 1.36
CA ASP A 24 4.68 27.43 1.32
C ASP A 24 4.14 27.98 2.67
N GLY A 25 4.74 27.53 3.77
CA GLY A 25 4.32 27.92 5.13
C GLY A 25 3.13 27.17 5.71
N PHE A 26 2.49 26.31 4.94
CA PHE A 26 1.41 25.43 5.40
C PHE A 26 1.96 24.08 5.84
N ALA A 27 1.64 23.64 7.06
CA ALA A 27 2.02 22.32 7.56
C ALA A 27 1.04 21.26 7.05
N ALA A 28 1.43 20.52 6.02
CA ALA A 28 0.66 19.39 5.52
C ALA A 28 0.74 18.16 6.45
N VAL A 29 1.86 18.02 7.17
CA VAL A 29 2.07 17.06 8.27
C VAL A 29 2.62 17.88 9.42
N ASP A 30 2.03 17.78 10.62
CA ASP A 30 2.36 18.64 11.75
C ASP A 30 2.55 17.83 13.04
N GLY A 31 3.80 17.50 13.35
CA GLY A 31 4.19 16.84 14.59
C GLY A 31 3.65 15.42 14.76
N VAL A 32 3.51 14.64 13.70
CA VAL A 32 2.88 13.32 13.74
C VAL A 32 3.80 12.26 14.34
N ASP A 33 3.29 11.54 15.34
CA ASP A 33 3.84 10.30 15.85
C ASP A 33 3.04 9.11 15.33
N LEU A 34 3.72 8.08 14.82
CA LEU A 34 3.09 6.90 14.24
C LEU A 34 3.90 5.65 14.54
N ASN A 35 3.21 4.57 14.93
CA ASN A 35 3.79 3.23 15.05
C ASN A 35 2.87 2.23 14.35
N VAL A 36 3.37 1.60 13.30
CA VAL A 36 2.66 0.56 12.55
C VAL A 36 3.29 -0.79 12.87
N PRO A 37 2.63 -1.66 13.64
CA PRO A 37 3.15 -2.99 13.94
C PRO A 37 3.26 -3.86 12.69
N GLU A 38 4.28 -4.71 12.62
CA GLU A 38 4.41 -5.70 11.54
C GLU A 38 3.19 -6.63 11.50
N GLY A 39 2.74 -6.97 10.29
CA GLY A 39 1.61 -7.88 10.04
C GLY A 39 0.23 -7.28 10.31
N SER A 40 0.14 -6.00 10.73
CA SER A 40 -1.13 -5.33 10.99
C SER A 40 -1.72 -4.65 9.74
N ILE A 41 -3.04 -4.40 9.78
CA ILE A 41 -3.72 -3.47 8.88
C ILE A 41 -3.92 -2.16 9.63
N TYR A 42 -3.31 -1.09 9.12
CA TYR A 42 -3.32 0.23 9.74
C TYR A 42 -3.99 1.27 8.84
N GLY A 43 -4.97 1.98 9.36
CA GLY A 43 -5.71 3.02 8.62
C GLY A 43 -5.27 4.42 8.99
N ILE A 44 -5.09 5.28 7.99
CA ILE A 44 -4.93 6.72 8.15
C ILE A 44 -6.24 7.37 7.70
N LEU A 45 -6.98 7.90 8.66
CA LEU A 45 -8.29 8.49 8.42
C LEU A 45 -8.20 10.01 8.43
N GLY A 46 -8.83 10.65 7.47
CA GLY A 46 -8.95 12.10 7.43
C GLY A 46 -9.65 12.60 6.16
N PRO A 47 -10.16 13.83 6.16
CA PRO A 47 -10.80 14.42 4.99
C PRO A 47 -9.81 14.59 3.83
N ASN A 48 -10.34 14.83 2.63
CA ASN A 48 -9.52 15.19 1.49
C ASN A 48 -8.76 16.49 1.80
N GLY A 49 -7.46 16.51 1.43
CA GLY A 49 -6.59 17.65 1.72
C GLY A 49 -6.01 17.67 3.15
N ALA A 50 -6.25 16.66 3.98
CA ALA A 50 -5.70 16.57 5.35
C ALA A 50 -4.22 16.17 5.42
N GLY A 51 -3.52 16.05 4.28
CA GLY A 51 -2.10 15.70 4.26
C GLY A 51 -1.80 14.19 4.25
N LYS A 52 -2.81 13.31 4.13
CA LYS A 52 -2.63 11.85 4.14
C LYS A 52 -1.62 11.37 3.10
N THR A 53 -1.76 11.78 1.84
CA THR A 53 -0.83 11.46 0.74
C THR A 53 0.58 11.97 1.05
N THR A 54 0.71 13.20 1.56
CA THR A 54 2.00 13.78 1.96
C THR A 54 2.64 12.96 3.06
N MET A 55 1.88 12.55 4.07
CA MET A 55 2.35 11.70 5.15
C MET A 55 2.85 10.35 4.63
N LEU A 56 2.06 9.65 3.80
CA LEU A 56 2.47 8.38 3.20
C LEU A 56 3.75 8.52 2.38
N ARG A 57 3.85 9.54 1.54
CA ARG A 57 5.05 9.82 0.74
C ARG A 57 6.26 10.16 1.60
N THR A 58 6.06 10.85 2.73
CA THR A 58 7.13 11.16 3.67
C THR A 58 7.61 9.90 4.40
N LEU A 59 6.71 9.04 4.84
CA LEU A 59 7.05 7.74 5.45
C LEU A 59 7.84 6.85 4.48
N LEU A 60 7.51 6.87 3.19
CA LEU A 60 8.19 6.09 2.15
C LEU A 60 9.54 6.70 1.70
N GLY A 61 9.88 7.91 2.14
CA GLY A 61 11.09 8.60 1.70
C GLY A 61 11.01 9.23 0.31
N ILE A 62 9.82 9.29 -0.28
CA ILE A 62 9.58 9.98 -1.56
C ILE A 62 9.67 11.50 -1.36
N ILE A 63 9.26 11.96 -0.18
CA ILE A 63 9.39 13.35 0.28
C ILE A 63 10.19 13.31 1.58
N ASP A 64 11.18 14.22 1.74
CA ASP A 64 11.88 14.37 3.00
C ASP A 64 11.08 15.22 3.99
N PRO A 65 11.03 14.85 5.28
CA PRO A 65 10.43 15.69 6.31
C PRO A 65 11.27 16.93 6.56
N ASP A 66 10.62 18.00 7.04
CA ASP A 66 11.33 19.19 7.50
C ASP A 66 11.79 19.05 8.95
N GLU A 67 11.04 18.27 9.77
CA GLU A 67 11.38 17.94 11.14
C GLU A 67 10.94 16.51 11.47
N GLY A 68 11.50 15.96 12.55
CA GLY A 68 11.19 14.63 13.03
C GLY A 68 12.04 13.54 12.38
N VAL A 69 11.77 12.31 12.80
CA VAL A 69 12.49 11.12 12.32
C VAL A 69 11.51 10.04 11.93
N ARG A 70 11.92 9.18 11.01
CA ARG A 70 11.16 7.99 10.62
C ARG A 70 12.06 6.81 10.35
N THR A 71 11.54 5.61 10.59
CA THR A 71 12.12 4.36 10.11
C THR A 71 11.07 3.56 9.34
N LEU A 72 11.52 2.82 8.35
CA LEU A 72 10.70 1.93 7.54
C LEU A 72 11.41 0.59 7.44
N LEU A 73 10.75 -0.47 7.92
CA LEU A 73 11.32 -1.81 8.01
C LEU A 73 12.72 -1.81 8.67
N GLY A 74 12.86 -1.04 9.76
CA GLY A 74 14.10 -0.91 10.53
C GLY A 74 15.16 0.01 9.92
N SER A 75 14.90 0.65 8.77
CA SER A 75 15.86 1.56 8.11
C SER A 75 15.45 3.02 8.27
N ASP A 76 16.38 3.88 8.63
CA ASP A 76 16.24 5.34 8.62
C ASP A 76 16.31 5.94 7.20
N ARG A 77 16.67 5.11 6.21
CA ARG A 77 16.68 5.42 4.79
C ARG A 77 15.59 4.62 4.04
N PRO A 78 14.34 5.07 4.06
CA PRO A 78 13.20 4.30 3.54
C PRO A 78 13.36 3.81 2.10
N LEU A 79 13.98 4.61 1.21
CA LEU A 79 14.17 4.24 -0.19
C LEU A 79 15.07 3.00 -0.37
N THR A 80 15.93 2.67 0.59
CA THR A 80 16.72 1.42 0.56
C THR A 80 15.85 0.18 0.69
N GLN A 81 14.64 0.34 1.23
CA GLN A 81 13.65 -0.72 1.39
C GLN A 81 12.67 -0.84 0.21
N SER A 82 12.88 -0.11 -0.87
CA SER A 82 11.94 -0.04 -2.01
C SER A 82 11.55 -1.39 -2.60
N ARG A 83 12.44 -2.39 -2.55
CA ARG A 83 12.15 -3.77 -3.00
C ARG A 83 11.23 -4.55 -2.05
N ASN A 84 11.12 -4.12 -0.79
CA ASN A 84 10.28 -4.73 0.23
C ASN A 84 8.94 -4.00 0.38
N VAL A 85 8.69 -2.96 -0.43
CA VAL A 85 7.51 -2.10 -0.33
C VAL A 85 6.73 -2.11 -1.62
N GLY A 86 5.42 -2.33 -1.51
CA GLY A 86 4.45 -2.04 -2.55
C GLY A 86 3.79 -0.70 -2.27
N TYR A 87 3.73 0.19 -3.24
CA TYR A 87 3.02 1.47 -3.12
C TYR A 87 2.00 1.65 -4.24
N LEU A 88 0.76 1.86 -3.87
CA LEU A 88 -0.35 2.20 -4.75
C LEU A 88 -0.73 3.67 -4.51
N PRO A 89 -0.38 4.60 -5.39
CA PRO A 89 -0.76 6.00 -5.28
C PRO A 89 -2.24 6.21 -5.60
N GLU A 90 -2.82 7.31 -5.10
CA GLU A 90 -4.19 7.71 -5.43
C GLU A 90 -4.35 7.98 -6.93
N GLU A 91 -3.39 8.69 -7.53
CA GLU A 91 -3.38 8.95 -8.98
C GLU A 91 -2.85 7.73 -9.73
N ARG A 92 -3.64 7.27 -10.67
CA ARG A 92 -3.43 6.00 -11.39
C ARG A 92 -2.83 6.27 -12.78
N GLY A 93 -1.52 6.28 -12.85
CA GLY A 93 -0.78 6.42 -14.11
C GLY A 93 -0.54 5.08 -14.82
N LEU A 94 -1.58 4.31 -15.16
CA LEU A 94 -1.41 3.11 -15.97
C LEU A 94 -1.27 3.45 -17.45
N TYR A 95 -0.34 2.78 -18.13
CA TYR A 95 -0.20 2.85 -19.58
C TYR A 95 -1.41 2.17 -20.24
N GLN A 96 -2.29 2.98 -20.86
CA GLN A 96 -3.58 2.54 -21.37
C GLN A 96 -3.49 1.51 -22.51
N SER A 97 -2.39 1.50 -23.28
CA SER A 97 -2.12 0.55 -24.36
C SER A 97 -1.44 -0.73 -23.91
N MET A 98 -0.94 -0.79 -22.68
CA MET A 98 -0.26 -1.97 -22.12
C MET A 98 -1.29 -3.04 -21.72
N ARG A 99 -0.97 -4.32 -21.91
CA ARG A 99 -1.81 -5.42 -21.43
C ARG A 99 -1.78 -5.50 -19.90
N ALA A 100 -2.84 -6.06 -19.31
CA ALA A 100 -2.93 -6.23 -17.86
C ALA A 100 -1.73 -7.00 -17.29
N VAL A 101 -1.39 -8.15 -17.87
CA VAL A 101 -0.25 -8.97 -17.43
C VAL A 101 1.08 -8.26 -17.58
N ASP A 102 1.27 -7.51 -18.67
CA ASP A 102 2.51 -6.76 -18.91
C ASP A 102 2.65 -5.59 -17.93
N THR A 103 1.54 -4.96 -17.56
CA THR A 103 1.50 -3.92 -16.53
C THR A 103 1.98 -4.47 -15.19
N ILE A 104 1.47 -5.64 -14.78
CA ILE A 104 1.89 -6.28 -13.53
C ILE A 104 3.38 -6.66 -13.59
N ALA A 105 3.83 -7.26 -14.69
CA ALA A 105 5.22 -7.63 -14.90
C ALA A 105 6.16 -6.41 -14.84
N PHE A 106 5.76 -5.32 -15.48
CA PHE A 106 6.51 -4.06 -15.47
C PHE A 106 6.63 -3.47 -14.06
N MET A 107 5.52 -3.43 -13.30
CA MET A 107 5.56 -2.97 -11.92
C MET A 107 6.46 -3.82 -11.03
N GLY A 108 6.45 -5.15 -11.23
CA GLY A 108 7.39 -6.07 -10.57
C GLY A 108 8.84 -5.79 -10.95
N ALA A 109 9.12 -5.51 -12.23
CA ALA A 109 10.45 -5.21 -12.73
C ALA A 109 11.03 -3.93 -12.11
N LEU A 110 10.21 -2.91 -11.86
CA LEU A 110 10.62 -1.69 -11.15
C LEU A 110 11.08 -1.99 -9.70
N ARG A 111 10.71 -3.15 -9.15
CA ARG A 111 11.13 -3.63 -7.83
C ARG A 111 12.22 -4.70 -7.89
N GLY A 112 12.79 -4.92 -9.07
CA GLY A 112 13.91 -5.84 -9.29
C GLY A 112 13.51 -7.28 -9.63
N MET A 113 12.23 -7.54 -9.93
CA MET A 113 11.75 -8.84 -10.37
C MET A 113 12.04 -9.04 -11.87
N PRO A 114 12.49 -10.23 -12.33
CA PRO A 114 12.60 -10.48 -13.76
C PRO A 114 11.23 -10.40 -14.46
N LEU A 115 11.16 -9.73 -15.62
CA LEU A 115 9.90 -9.53 -16.36
C LEU A 115 9.13 -10.83 -16.60
N LYS A 116 9.82 -11.93 -16.98
CA LYS A 116 9.20 -13.23 -17.20
C LYS A 116 8.54 -13.77 -15.93
N ALA A 117 9.25 -13.73 -14.81
CA ALA A 117 8.71 -14.14 -13.51
C ALA A 117 7.52 -13.27 -13.08
N GLY A 118 7.60 -11.96 -13.32
CA GLY A 118 6.51 -11.03 -13.09
C GLY A 118 5.28 -11.32 -13.93
N ALA A 119 5.44 -11.68 -15.20
CA ALA A 119 4.34 -12.08 -16.08
C ALA A 119 3.70 -13.41 -15.66
N GLU A 120 4.48 -14.42 -15.34
CA GLU A 120 3.99 -15.73 -14.88
C GLU A 120 3.18 -15.57 -13.58
N LYS A 121 3.74 -14.87 -12.59
CA LYS A 121 3.06 -14.60 -11.32
C LYS A 121 1.86 -13.67 -11.49
N GLY A 122 1.94 -12.67 -12.37
CA GLY A 122 0.85 -11.77 -12.70
C GLY A 122 -0.36 -12.51 -13.28
N ARG A 123 -0.13 -13.51 -14.15
CA ARG A 123 -1.22 -14.37 -14.65
C ARG A 123 -1.87 -15.17 -13.53
N ALA A 124 -1.08 -15.77 -12.64
CA ALA A 124 -1.61 -16.51 -11.49
C ALA A 124 -2.47 -15.61 -10.57
N LEU A 125 -1.98 -14.42 -10.26
CA LEU A 125 -2.73 -13.44 -9.45
C LEU A 125 -4.04 -12.99 -10.12
N LEU A 126 -4.03 -12.80 -11.44
CA LEU A 126 -5.24 -12.46 -12.20
C LEU A 126 -6.24 -13.63 -12.20
N GLU A 127 -5.78 -14.88 -12.33
CA GLU A 127 -6.64 -16.07 -12.22
C GLU A 127 -7.30 -16.15 -10.83
N GLU A 128 -6.53 -15.99 -9.76
CA GLU A 128 -7.04 -15.99 -8.39
C GLU A 128 -8.08 -14.88 -8.16
N ALA A 129 -7.92 -13.71 -8.79
CA ALA A 129 -8.87 -12.61 -8.75
C ALA A 129 -10.08 -12.79 -9.68
N GLY A 130 -10.16 -13.88 -10.44
CA GLY A 130 -11.21 -14.12 -11.43
C GLY A 130 -11.10 -13.22 -12.68
N LEU A 131 -9.89 -12.73 -12.98
CA LEU A 131 -9.60 -11.86 -14.12
C LEU A 131 -8.63 -12.48 -15.12
N GLY A 132 -8.38 -13.78 -15.06
CA GLY A 132 -7.48 -14.48 -15.98
C GLY A 132 -7.85 -14.28 -17.45
N TYR A 133 -9.15 -14.27 -17.79
CA TYR A 133 -9.66 -13.96 -19.12
C TYR A 133 -9.30 -12.58 -19.66
N ALA A 134 -8.92 -11.65 -18.77
CA ALA A 134 -8.56 -10.28 -19.10
C ALA A 134 -7.04 -10.04 -19.12
N ALA A 135 -6.22 -11.05 -18.83
CA ALA A 135 -4.77 -10.92 -18.70
C ALA A 135 -4.11 -10.29 -19.94
N ASP A 136 -4.58 -10.63 -21.13
CA ASP A 136 -4.05 -10.12 -22.41
C ASP A 136 -4.82 -8.91 -22.96
N ARG A 137 -5.84 -8.41 -22.25
CA ARG A 137 -6.54 -7.17 -22.61
C ARG A 137 -5.72 -5.95 -22.26
N GLN A 138 -5.83 -4.91 -23.07
CA GLN A 138 -5.23 -3.61 -22.77
C GLN A 138 -5.96 -2.92 -21.62
N ILE A 139 -5.23 -2.13 -20.82
CA ILE A 139 -5.80 -1.40 -19.67
C ILE A 139 -7.02 -0.57 -20.05
N ARG A 140 -6.99 0.10 -21.23
CA ARG A 140 -8.13 0.88 -21.74
C ARG A 140 -9.41 0.08 -21.99
N GLN A 141 -9.31 -1.24 -22.09
CA GLN A 141 -10.44 -2.17 -22.32
C GLN A 141 -11.04 -2.71 -21.03
N LEU A 142 -10.43 -2.38 -19.88
CA LEU A 142 -10.86 -2.82 -18.56
C LEU A 142 -11.85 -1.84 -17.94
N SER A 143 -12.77 -2.36 -17.11
CA SER A 143 -13.53 -1.50 -16.22
C SER A 143 -12.61 -0.84 -15.17
N LYS A 144 -13.10 0.23 -14.54
CA LYS A 144 -12.35 0.91 -13.47
C LYS A 144 -11.95 -0.05 -12.34
N GLY A 145 -12.88 -0.93 -11.90
CA GLY A 145 -12.61 -1.92 -10.87
C GLY A 145 -11.59 -2.97 -11.30
N MET A 146 -11.65 -3.44 -12.57
CA MET A 146 -10.65 -4.35 -13.12
C MET A 146 -9.27 -3.71 -13.19
N ALA A 147 -9.17 -2.47 -13.67
CA ALA A 147 -7.91 -1.73 -13.71
C ALA A 147 -7.32 -1.53 -12.32
N GLN A 148 -8.17 -1.27 -11.31
CA GLN A 148 -7.75 -1.17 -9.91
C GLN A 148 -7.18 -2.49 -9.39
N THR A 149 -7.83 -3.61 -9.71
CA THR A 149 -7.34 -4.95 -9.36
C THR A 149 -5.98 -5.20 -10.00
N VAL A 150 -5.79 -4.87 -11.28
CA VAL A 150 -4.49 -4.99 -11.96
C VAL A 150 -3.41 -4.15 -11.26
N GLN A 151 -3.72 -2.93 -10.85
CA GLN A 151 -2.78 -2.09 -10.09
C GLN A 151 -2.39 -2.71 -8.75
N LEU A 152 -3.36 -3.24 -8.00
CA LEU A 152 -3.07 -3.92 -6.74
C LEU A 152 -2.19 -5.15 -7.00
N MET A 153 -2.48 -5.96 -8.04
CA MET A 153 -1.64 -7.09 -8.41
C MET A 153 -0.19 -6.66 -8.72
N GLY A 154 -0.02 -5.58 -9.47
CA GLY A 154 1.30 -5.01 -9.73
C GLY A 154 2.02 -4.51 -8.47
N THR A 155 1.25 -4.02 -7.49
CA THR A 155 1.77 -3.55 -6.21
C THR A 155 2.29 -4.70 -5.34
N ILE A 156 1.72 -5.91 -5.47
CA ILE A 156 2.04 -7.07 -4.62
C ILE A 156 2.85 -8.16 -5.33
N VAL A 157 3.03 -8.11 -6.65
CA VAL A 157 3.63 -9.19 -7.45
C VAL A 157 5.06 -9.56 -7.01
N HIS A 158 5.80 -8.63 -6.46
CA HIS A 158 7.18 -8.82 -5.99
C HIS A 158 7.30 -9.28 -4.52
N ASP A 159 6.19 -9.71 -3.89
CA ASP A 159 6.10 -10.17 -2.50
C ASP A 159 6.63 -9.13 -1.48
N PRO A 160 6.07 -7.93 -1.44
CA PRO A 160 6.49 -6.91 -0.48
C PRO A 160 6.19 -7.35 0.97
N LYS A 161 6.99 -6.84 1.92
CA LYS A 161 6.73 -6.98 3.36
C LYS A 161 5.76 -5.93 3.88
N LEU A 162 5.70 -4.79 3.19
CA LEU A 162 4.84 -3.66 3.50
C LEU A 162 4.11 -3.20 2.24
N ILE A 163 2.80 -3.01 2.35
CA ILE A 163 1.95 -2.44 1.29
C ILE A 163 1.39 -1.12 1.78
N VAL A 164 1.56 -0.09 0.98
CA VAL A 164 1.03 1.26 1.23
C VAL A 164 0.03 1.60 0.14
N LEU A 165 -1.21 1.90 0.52
CA LEU A 165 -2.32 2.16 -0.40
C LEU A 165 -2.90 3.55 -0.12
N ASP A 166 -2.82 4.44 -1.10
CA ASP A 166 -3.37 5.78 -0.98
C ASP A 166 -4.76 5.86 -1.61
N GLU A 167 -5.79 6.08 -0.77
CA GLU A 167 -7.21 6.12 -1.15
C GLU A 167 -7.63 4.95 -2.07
N PRO A 168 -7.35 3.68 -1.72
CA PRO A 168 -7.52 2.55 -2.63
C PRO A 168 -8.97 2.29 -3.03
N PHE A 169 -9.94 2.71 -2.21
CA PHE A 169 -11.37 2.50 -2.44
C PHE A 169 -12.04 3.61 -3.27
N SER A 170 -11.31 4.69 -3.54
CA SER A 170 -11.86 5.87 -4.23
C SER A 170 -12.44 5.53 -5.61
N GLY A 171 -13.72 5.86 -5.78
CA GLY A 171 -14.45 5.70 -7.04
C GLY A 171 -14.73 4.26 -7.44
N LEU A 172 -14.67 3.29 -6.51
CA LEU A 172 -15.12 1.93 -6.70
C LEU A 172 -16.57 1.78 -6.22
N ASP A 173 -17.35 0.93 -6.91
CA ASP A 173 -18.65 0.47 -6.43
C ASP A 173 -18.51 -0.51 -5.25
N ALA A 174 -19.61 -0.80 -4.56
CA ALA A 174 -19.61 -1.64 -3.37
C ALA A 174 -19.05 -3.05 -3.61
N LEU A 175 -19.29 -3.63 -4.79
CA LEU A 175 -18.78 -4.97 -5.12
C LEU A 175 -17.26 -4.97 -5.26
N ASN A 176 -16.71 -3.98 -5.97
CA ASN A 176 -15.26 -3.85 -6.15
C ASN A 176 -14.56 -3.44 -4.85
N GLN A 177 -15.19 -2.60 -4.00
CA GLN A 177 -14.71 -2.32 -2.65
C GLN A 177 -14.60 -3.60 -1.81
N ALA A 178 -15.63 -4.43 -1.78
CA ALA A 178 -15.62 -5.69 -1.04
C ALA A 178 -14.56 -6.69 -1.56
N LYS A 179 -14.31 -6.72 -2.88
CA LYS A 179 -13.21 -7.52 -3.45
C LYS A 179 -11.85 -7.01 -2.96
N LEU A 180 -11.64 -5.71 -3.02
CA LEU A 180 -10.39 -5.09 -2.59
C LEU A 180 -10.13 -5.31 -1.09
N GLU A 181 -11.16 -5.18 -0.24
CA GLU A 181 -11.07 -5.48 1.20
C GLU A 181 -10.60 -6.92 1.45
N ARG A 182 -11.18 -7.90 0.73
CA ARG A 182 -10.74 -9.31 0.85
C ARG A 182 -9.29 -9.50 0.45
N MET A 183 -8.85 -8.84 -0.63
CA MET A 183 -7.46 -8.93 -1.09
C MET A 183 -6.48 -8.32 -0.07
N ILE A 184 -6.83 -7.20 0.55
CA ILE A 184 -6.05 -6.58 1.63
C ILE A 184 -5.95 -7.51 2.84
N ARG A 185 -7.06 -8.10 3.27
CA ARG A 185 -7.06 -9.06 4.39
C ARG A 185 -6.19 -10.27 4.09
N ALA A 186 -6.28 -10.83 2.88
CA ALA A 186 -5.48 -11.97 2.47
C ALA A 186 -3.96 -11.66 2.53
N GLN A 187 -3.54 -10.43 2.25
CA GLN A 187 -2.14 -10.04 2.41
C GLN A 187 -1.74 -10.00 3.89
N ALA A 188 -2.56 -9.43 4.75
CA ALA A 188 -2.29 -9.38 6.19
C ALA A 188 -2.26 -10.78 6.83
N GLU A 189 -3.15 -11.68 6.44
CA GLU A 189 -3.17 -13.09 6.88
C GLU A 189 -1.89 -13.84 6.49
N ARG A 190 -1.20 -13.39 5.43
CA ARG A 190 0.12 -13.88 5.03
C ARG A 190 1.28 -13.21 5.77
N GLY A 191 0.99 -12.34 6.72
CA GLY A 191 1.98 -11.61 7.52
C GLY A 191 2.50 -10.31 6.91
N VAL A 192 1.91 -9.86 5.79
CA VAL A 192 2.26 -8.58 5.17
C VAL A 192 1.64 -7.44 5.96
N THR A 193 2.42 -6.41 6.25
CA THR A 193 1.91 -5.18 6.86
C THR A 193 1.21 -4.35 5.81
N VAL A 194 0.02 -3.84 6.12
CA VAL A 194 -0.74 -2.97 5.21
C VAL A 194 -1.05 -1.66 5.90
N ILE A 195 -0.72 -0.54 5.26
CA ILE A 195 -1.16 0.79 5.64
C ILE A 195 -1.96 1.39 4.49
N PHE A 196 -3.11 1.97 4.79
CA PHE A 196 -3.91 2.64 3.77
C PHE A 196 -4.51 3.95 4.28
N SER A 197 -4.65 4.93 3.38
CA SER A 197 -5.39 6.14 3.65
C SER A 197 -6.83 6.01 3.19
N THR A 198 -7.74 6.67 3.90
CA THR A 198 -9.13 6.80 3.49
C THR A 198 -9.79 8.03 4.13
N HIS A 199 -10.79 8.60 3.47
CA HIS A 199 -11.69 9.59 4.05
C HIS A 199 -13.03 8.98 4.51
N VAL A 200 -13.22 7.67 4.35
CA VAL A 200 -14.45 6.95 4.68
C VAL A 200 -14.24 6.10 5.93
N ILE A 201 -14.88 6.50 7.03
CA ILE A 201 -14.76 5.83 8.35
C ILE A 201 -15.08 4.34 8.26
N ALA A 202 -16.13 3.98 7.52
CA ALA A 202 -16.58 2.59 7.39
C ALA A 202 -15.51 1.65 6.81
N HIS A 203 -14.60 2.13 5.95
CA HIS A 203 -13.49 1.31 5.45
C HIS A 203 -12.47 1.03 6.56
N ALA A 204 -12.15 2.05 7.36
CA ALA A 204 -11.23 1.91 8.47
C ALA A 204 -11.79 0.95 9.54
N GLU A 205 -13.06 1.13 9.93
CA GLU A 205 -13.72 0.27 10.92
C GLU A 205 -13.79 -1.21 10.50
N ARG A 206 -14.01 -1.48 9.21
CA ARG A 206 -14.08 -2.87 8.70
C ARG A 206 -12.73 -3.55 8.58
N LEU A 207 -11.66 -2.81 8.28
CA LEU A 207 -10.36 -3.38 7.92
C LEU A 207 -9.33 -3.28 9.01
N CYS A 208 -9.33 -2.18 9.78
CA CYS A 208 -8.21 -1.83 10.62
C CYS A 208 -8.31 -2.43 12.02
N GLU A 209 -7.18 -2.90 12.51
CA GLU A 209 -6.96 -3.15 13.93
C GLU A 209 -6.61 -1.86 14.67
N ARG A 210 -6.05 -0.87 13.96
CA ARG A 210 -5.66 0.45 14.48
C ARG A 210 -5.90 1.55 13.45
N ILE A 211 -6.29 2.73 13.94
CA ILE A 211 -6.59 3.92 13.12
C ILE A 211 -5.83 5.12 13.72
N ALA A 212 -5.25 5.96 12.85
CA ALA A 212 -4.69 7.27 13.17
C ALA A 212 -5.40 8.38 12.40
#